data_d6c9b4a850b8e30e0dc0d76f60bc546e
#
_entry.id   d6c9b4a850b8e30e0dc0d76f60bc546e
#
_cell.length_a   1.000
_cell.length_b   1.000
_cell.length_c   1.000
_cell.angle_alpha   90.00
_cell.angle_beta   90.00
_cell.angle_gamma   90.00
#
_symmetry.space_group_name_H-M   'P 1'
#
loop_
_entity.id
_entity.type
_entity.pdbx_description
1 polymer ?
#
loop_
_entity_poly.entity_id
_entity_poly.type
_entity_poly.pdbx_seq_one_letter_code
_entity_poly.pdbx_strand_id
1 'polypeptide(L)'
;MALLYILACIYILAINISFVDDAIALIIKEAFNPTAVGVGGVIGVLMVGFRRAAFSNEAGAGSASIAHSAVKTKYAASEGLVALLEPFIDTVVICTMTALVIITFNSTGAFVYGGDGMGGVMIDGVMYEGAGITSQAFAQYIPCLLYTSPSPRD
;
A
#
# COMPACT_ATOMS: atom_id res chain seq x y z
N MET A 1 5.07 1.27 -15.46
CA MET A 1 3.94 1.47 -14.50
C MET A 1 4.45 1.85 -13.11
N ALA A 2 5.38 1.11 -12.47
CA ALA A 2 5.89 1.43 -11.12
C ALA A 2 6.50 2.84 -11.01
N LEU A 3 7.28 3.26 -11.97
CA LEU A 3 7.90 4.59 -11.97
C LEU A 3 6.84 5.72 -11.99
N LEU A 4 5.79 5.56 -12.79
CA LEU A 4 4.69 6.52 -12.86
C LEU A 4 3.93 6.59 -11.53
N TYR A 5 3.73 5.43 -10.88
CA TYR A 5 3.12 5.35 -9.55
C TYR A 5 3.96 6.08 -8.50
N ILE A 6 5.27 5.83 -8.46
CA ILE A 6 6.19 6.49 -7.54
C ILE A 6 6.20 8.01 -7.74
N LEU A 7 6.24 8.47 -8.99
CA LEU A 7 6.19 9.90 -9.31
C LEU A 7 4.87 10.54 -8.86
N ALA A 8 3.74 9.86 -9.06
CA ALA A 8 2.44 10.34 -8.60
C ALA A 8 2.37 10.41 -7.08
N CYS A 9 2.90 9.42 -6.36
CA CYS A 9 2.98 9.46 -4.90
C CYS A 9 3.84 10.62 -4.41
N ILE A 10 5.04 10.81 -4.98
CA ILE A 10 5.94 11.90 -4.63
C ILE A 10 5.24 13.25 -4.88
N TYR A 11 4.55 13.39 -5.99
CA TYR A 11 3.82 14.62 -6.31
C TYR A 11 2.75 14.95 -5.27
N ILE A 12 1.93 13.97 -4.87
CA ILE A 12 0.89 14.15 -3.85
C ILE A 12 1.51 14.52 -2.49
N LEU A 13 2.57 13.82 -2.09
CA LEU A 13 3.25 14.09 -0.81
C LEU A 13 3.95 15.46 -0.81
N ALA A 14 4.52 15.90 -1.93
CA ALA A 14 5.16 17.20 -2.06
C ALA A 14 4.17 18.37 -1.92
N ILE A 15 2.97 18.23 -2.46
CA ILE A 15 1.90 19.24 -2.31
C ILE A 15 1.40 19.30 -0.86
N ASN A 16 1.38 18.16 -0.16
CA ASN A 16 0.84 18.04 1.18
C ASN A 16 1.94 17.84 2.25
N ILE A 17 3.10 18.41 2.04
CA ILE A 17 4.28 18.17 2.90
C ILE A 17 4.03 18.51 4.38
N SER A 18 3.20 19.50 4.65
CA SER A 18 2.82 19.88 6.02
C SER A 18 1.99 18.83 6.75
N PHE A 19 1.33 17.91 6.03
CA PHE A 19 0.58 16.80 6.62
C PHE A 19 1.41 15.53 6.78
N VAL A 20 2.58 15.44 6.16
CA VAL A 20 3.42 14.22 6.21
C VAL A 20 3.89 13.95 7.63
N ASP A 21 4.30 14.99 8.37
CA ASP A 21 4.74 14.85 9.76
C ASP A 21 3.60 14.37 10.66
N ASP A 22 2.41 14.92 10.49
CA ASP A 22 1.21 14.50 11.24
C ASP A 22 0.79 13.07 10.87
N ALA A 23 0.90 12.70 9.60
CA ALA A 23 0.61 11.35 9.13
C ALA A 23 1.58 10.31 9.73
N ILE A 24 2.86 10.61 9.78
CA ILE A 24 3.87 9.75 10.42
C ILE A 24 3.60 9.62 11.92
N ALA A 25 3.33 10.73 12.60
CA ALA A 25 2.99 10.73 14.01
C ALA A 25 1.73 9.91 14.30
N LEU A 26 0.71 10.00 13.43
CA LEU A 26 -0.52 9.21 13.51
C LEU A 26 -0.23 7.72 13.34
N ILE A 27 0.56 7.32 12.35
CA ILE A 27 0.94 5.92 12.12
C ILE A 27 1.60 5.34 13.37
N ILE A 28 2.58 6.05 13.92
CA ILE A 28 3.30 5.58 15.12
C ILE A 28 2.37 5.49 16.32
N LYS A 29 1.54 6.50 16.54
CA LYS A 29 0.59 6.53 17.65
C LYS A 29 -0.43 5.40 17.56
N GLU A 30 -1.01 5.17 16.41
CA GLU A 30 -2.02 4.12 16.21
C GLU A 30 -1.42 2.71 16.20
N ALA A 31 -0.17 2.54 15.76
CA ALA A 31 0.53 1.25 15.83
C ALA A 31 0.71 0.75 17.28
N PHE A 32 0.84 1.66 18.24
CA PHE A 32 0.97 1.34 19.67
C PHE A 32 -0.33 1.53 20.45
N ASN A 33 -1.45 1.78 19.79
CA ASN A 33 -2.74 1.98 20.44
C ASN A 33 -3.40 0.63 20.77
N PRO A 34 -3.52 0.26 22.05
CA PRO A 34 -4.08 -1.04 22.44
C PRO A 34 -5.57 -1.17 22.10
N THR A 35 -6.29 -0.06 21.95
CA THR A 35 -7.71 -0.07 21.61
C THR A 35 -7.94 -0.50 20.15
N ALA A 36 -7.09 -0.07 19.23
CA ALA A 36 -7.14 -0.45 17.83
C ALA A 36 -6.87 -1.97 17.66
N VAL A 37 -5.96 -2.52 18.45
CA VAL A 37 -5.67 -3.96 18.48
C VAL A 37 -6.85 -4.75 19.07
N GLY A 38 -7.58 -4.18 20.05
CA GLY A 38 -8.73 -4.83 20.68
C GLY A 38 -9.94 -4.98 19.76
N VAL A 39 -10.21 -4.01 18.90
CA VAL A 39 -11.39 -3.99 18.00
C VAL A 39 -11.21 -4.94 16.82
N GLY A 40 -10.01 -5.03 16.24
CA GLY A 40 -9.73 -5.94 15.12
C GLY A 40 -9.36 -7.38 15.53
N GLY A 41 -9.06 -7.60 16.81
CA GLY A 41 -8.50 -8.84 17.33
C GLY A 41 -7.09 -9.12 16.78
N VAL A 42 -6.18 -9.52 17.65
CA VAL A 42 -4.79 -9.85 17.25
C VAL A 42 -4.76 -10.91 16.14
N ILE A 43 -5.67 -11.87 16.19
CA ILE A 43 -5.77 -12.95 15.21
C ILE A 43 -6.24 -12.42 13.85
N GLY A 44 -7.21 -11.51 13.79
CA GLY A 44 -7.68 -10.89 12.55
C GLY A 44 -6.57 -10.08 11.85
N VAL A 45 -5.85 -9.26 12.61
CA VAL A 45 -4.72 -8.47 12.09
C VAL A 45 -3.60 -9.38 11.57
N LEU A 46 -3.27 -10.45 12.31
CA LEU A 46 -2.29 -11.44 11.87
C LEU A 46 -2.73 -12.16 10.59
N MET A 47 -3.98 -12.62 10.50
CA MET A 47 -4.48 -13.29 9.30
C MET A 47 -4.44 -12.38 8.06
N VAL A 48 -4.87 -11.13 8.19
CA VAL A 48 -4.80 -10.15 7.08
C VAL A 48 -3.35 -9.84 6.73
N GLY A 49 -2.47 -9.68 7.72
CA GLY A 49 -1.04 -9.45 7.53
C GLY A 49 -0.36 -10.61 6.78
N PHE A 50 -0.58 -11.85 7.20
CA PHE A 50 -0.05 -13.03 6.51
C PHE A 50 -0.57 -13.18 5.09
N ARG A 51 -1.88 -12.97 4.90
CA ARG A 51 -2.48 -13.03 3.56
C ARG A 51 -1.87 -12.00 2.62
N ARG A 52 -1.66 -10.78 3.09
CA ARG A 52 -1.02 -9.72 2.29
C ARG A 52 0.46 -9.97 2.05
N ALA A 53 1.20 -10.42 3.05
CA ALA A 53 2.62 -10.73 2.91
C ALA A 53 2.87 -11.85 1.88
N ALA A 54 2.04 -12.89 1.87
CA ALA A 54 2.16 -13.99 0.91
C ALA A 54 1.97 -13.53 -0.56
N PHE A 55 1.11 -12.52 -0.78
CA PHE A 55 0.83 -12.01 -2.12
C PHE A 55 1.73 -10.84 -2.54
N SER A 56 2.24 -10.05 -1.60
CA SER A 56 3.03 -8.85 -1.91
C SER A 56 4.45 -9.18 -2.38
N ASN A 57 5.14 -10.07 -1.65
CA ASN A 57 6.55 -10.36 -1.91
C ASN A 57 6.78 -11.74 -2.52
N GLU A 58 5.70 -12.44 -2.89
CA GLU A 58 5.74 -13.84 -3.35
C GLU A 58 6.51 -14.78 -2.40
N ALA A 59 6.77 -14.32 -1.18
CA ALA A 59 7.48 -15.02 -0.15
C ALA A 59 6.67 -16.24 0.30
N GLY A 60 7.13 -17.43 -0.09
CA GLY A 60 6.43 -18.70 0.16
C GLY A 60 5.61 -19.24 -1.02
N ALA A 61 5.33 -18.45 -2.06
CA ALA A 61 4.69 -18.93 -3.29
C ALA A 61 5.66 -19.61 -4.27
N GLY A 62 6.98 -19.34 -4.12
CA GLY A 62 8.03 -19.97 -4.93
C GLY A 62 8.19 -19.40 -6.34
N SER A 63 7.37 -18.45 -6.76
CA SER A 63 7.43 -17.82 -8.09
C SER A 63 8.64 -16.88 -8.25
N ALA A 64 9.09 -16.25 -7.19
CA ALA A 64 10.28 -15.40 -7.19
C ALA A 64 11.52 -16.17 -7.68
N SER A 65 11.73 -17.41 -7.24
CA SER A 65 12.84 -18.24 -7.68
C SER A 65 12.82 -18.57 -9.16
N ILE A 66 11.63 -18.67 -9.77
CA ILE A 66 11.45 -18.90 -11.21
C ILE A 66 11.87 -17.66 -12.00
N ALA A 67 11.46 -16.46 -11.57
CA ALA A 67 11.83 -15.22 -12.20
C ALA A 67 13.34 -14.97 -12.15
N HIS A 68 13.95 -15.18 -10.99
CA HIS A 68 15.39 -15.01 -10.79
C HIS A 68 16.25 -16.09 -11.47
N SER A 69 15.69 -17.27 -11.74
CA SER A 69 16.39 -18.34 -12.47
C SER A 69 16.68 -18.00 -13.94
N ALA A 70 15.91 -17.10 -14.53
CA ALA A 70 16.06 -16.67 -15.93
C ALA A 70 17.18 -15.63 -16.14
N VAL A 71 17.75 -15.10 -15.07
CA VAL A 71 18.77 -14.05 -15.14
C VAL A 71 20.13 -14.60 -15.55
N LYS A 72 20.77 -13.94 -16.53
CA LYS A 72 22.13 -14.29 -16.97
C LYS A 72 23.16 -13.62 -16.07
N THR A 73 23.53 -14.29 -14.99
CA THR A 73 24.59 -13.84 -14.08
C THR A 73 25.73 -14.85 -14.03
N LYS A 74 26.96 -14.37 -13.80
CA LYS A 74 28.12 -15.24 -13.59
C LYS A 74 28.20 -15.79 -12.17
N TYR A 75 27.58 -15.11 -11.22
CA TYR A 75 27.62 -15.43 -9.80
C TYR A 75 26.23 -15.49 -9.22
N ALA A 76 25.79 -16.64 -8.77
CA ALA A 76 24.46 -16.83 -8.16
C ALA A 76 24.27 -15.95 -6.92
N ALA A 77 25.32 -15.66 -6.16
CA ALA A 77 25.26 -14.79 -5.00
C ALA A 77 24.89 -13.34 -5.32
N SER A 78 25.26 -12.83 -6.50
CA SER A 78 24.87 -11.47 -6.91
C SER A 78 23.39 -11.35 -7.17
N GLU A 79 22.78 -12.38 -7.72
CA GLU A 79 21.33 -12.43 -7.93
C GLU A 79 20.58 -12.52 -6.60
N GLY A 80 21.08 -13.30 -5.64
CA GLY A 80 20.52 -13.35 -4.29
C GLY A 80 20.52 -12.00 -3.57
N LEU A 81 21.55 -11.17 -3.78
CA LEU A 81 21.61 -9.81 -3.24
C LEU A 81 20.58 -8.87 -3.90
N VAL A 82 20.39 -9.00 -5.21
CA VAL A 82 19.34 -8.24 -5.92
C VAL A 82 17.94 -8.64 -5.45
N ALA A 83 17.71 -9.94 -5.27
CA ALA A 83 16.45 -10.46 -4.76
C ALA A 83 16.10 -9.97 -3.35
N LEU A 84 17.11 -9.64 -2.52
CA LEU A 84 16.89 -9.02 -1.21
C LEU A 84 16.42 -7.56 -1.30
N LEU A 85 16.80 -6.85 -2.37
CA LEU A 85 16.36 -5.46 -2.57
C LEU A 85 14.88 -5.36 -2.91
N GLU A 86 14.31 -6.35 -3.56
CA GLU A 86 12.91 -6.34 -4.00
C GLU A 86 11.92 -6.18 -2.84
N PRO A 87 11.93 -7.02 -1.79
CA PRO A 87 11.07 -6.84 -0.63
C PRO A 87 11.33 -5.52 0.11
N PHE A 88 12.58 -5.06 0.14
CA PHE A 88 12.91 -3.79 0.78
C PHE A 88 12.28 -2.61 0.04
N ILE A 89 12.41 -2.54 -1.28
CA ILE A 89 11.83 -1.45 -2.07
C ILE A 89 10.30 -1.51 -2.00
N ASP A 90 9.70 -2.68 -2.15
CA ASP A 90 8.26 -2.85 -2.12
C ASP A 90 7.68 -2.46 -0.74
N THR A 91 8.23 -3.00 0.33
CA THR A 91 7.68 -2.81 1.67
C THR A 91 8.06 -1.45 2.27
N VAL A 92 9.33 -1.06 2.21
CA VAL A 92 9.79 0.18 2.87
C VAL A 92 9.47 1.41 2.03
N VAL A 93 9.63 1.35 0.71
CA VAL A 93 9.40 2.53 -0.13
C VAL A 93 7.94 2.59 -0.59
N ILE A 94 7.46 1.61 -1.34
CA ILE A 94 6.15 1.69 -2.01
C ILE A 94 5.01 1.62 -1.00
N CYS A 95 5.02 0.69 -0.06
CA CYS A 95 3.95 0.57 0.94
C CYS A 95 3.90 1.78 1.87
N THR A 96 5.05 2.34 2.29
CA THR A 96 5.07 3.54 3.13
C THR A 96 4.52 4.75 2.37
N MET A 97 4.93 4.96 1.12
CA MET A 97 4.40 6.04 0.28
C MET A 97 2.89 5.91 0.08
N THR A 98 2.41 4.69 -0.19
CA THR A 98 0.98 4.41 -0.34
C THR A 98 0.21 4.72 0.93
N ALA A 99 0.72 4.30 2.09
CA ALA A 99 0.10 4.56 3.38
C ALA A 99 0.01 6.08 3.66
N LEU A 100 1.08 6.82 3.40
CA LEU A 100 1.09 8.27 3.56
C LEU A 100 0.08 8.96 2.63
N VAL A 101 -0.03 8.52 1.37
CA VAL A 101 -1.01 9.06 0.42
C VAL A 101 -2.45 8.81 0.91
N ILE A 102 -2.76 7.59 1.39
CA ILE A 102 -4.09 7.26 1.90
C ILE A 102 -4.43 8.07 3.15
N ILE A 103 -3.49 8.25 4.08
CA ILE A 103 -3.70 9.05 5.29
C ILE A 103 -3.88 10.52 4.95
N THR A 104 -3.08 11.05 4.01
CA THR A 104 -3.23 12.43 3.51
C THR A 104 -4.59 12.62 2.84
N PHE A 105 -5.04 11.65 2.06
CA PHE A 105 -6.39 11.67 1.47
C PHE A 105 -7.47 11.69 2.55
N ASN A 106 -7.33 10.91 3.61
CA ASN A 106 -8.30 10.88 4.71
C ASN A 106 -8.17 12.08 5.67
N SER A 107 -7.19 12.95 5.52
CA SER A 107 -7.09 14.19 6.32
C SER A 107 -8.31 15.11 6.14
N THR A 108 -8.98 15.00 5.00
CA THR A 108 -10.24 15.70 4.71
C THR A 108 -11.47 15.00 5.29
N GLY A 109 -11.33 13.86 5.99
CA GLY A 109 -12.44 13.08 6.52
C GLY A 109 -13.22 12.31 5.44
N ALA A 110 -12.56 11.91 4.36
CA ALA A 110 -13.18 11.23 3.22
C ALA A 110 -13.80 9.87 3.59
N PHE A 111 -13.29 9.20 4.62
CA PHE A 111 -13.81 7.92 5.09
C PHE A 111 -13.47 7.65 6.56
N VAL A 112 -14.19 6.69 7.16
CA VAL A 112 -13.95 6.23 8.53
C VAL A 112 -13.25 4.87 8.48
N TYR A 113 -12.18 4.73 9.25
CA TYR A 113 -11.45 3.46 9.36
C TYR A 113 -12.29 2.39 10.07
N GLY A 114 -12.20 1.14 9.63
CA GLY A 114 -12.76 -0.02 10.33
C GLY A 114 -14.26 -0.26 10.11
N GLY A 115 -14.85 0.30 9.07
CA GLY A 115 -16.31 0.23 8.84
C GLY A 115 -16.87 -1.18 8.64
N ASP A 116 -16.10 -2.13 8.13
CA ASP A 116 -16.55 -3.51 7.85
C ASP A 116 -15.74 -4.61 8.57
N GLY A 117 -14.69 -4.24 9.29
CA GLY A 117 -13.78 -5.19 9.95
C GLY A 117 -12.90 -6.01 8.98
N MET A 118 -13.07 -5.85 7.66
CA MET A 118 -12.30 -6.54 6.62
C MET A 118 -11.30 -5.63 5.88
N GLY A 119 -11.26 -4.35 6.20
CA GLY A 119 -10.36 -3.36 5.61
C GLY A 119 -10.92 -2.62 4.40
N GLY A 120 -12.22 -2.75 4.13
CA GLY A 120 -12.97 -1.89 3.23
C GLY A 120 -13.34 -0.55 3.88
N VAL A 121 -13.47 0.48 3.07
CA VAL A 121 -13.91 1.80 3.49
C VAL A 121 -15.04 2.30 2.59
N MET A 122 -15.96 3.03 3.16
CA MET A 122 -17.07 3.61 2.43
C MET A 122 -16.72 5.05 2.04
N ILE A 123 -16.66 5.31 0.74
CA ILE A 123 -16.41 6.64 0.17
C ILE A 123 -17.61 6.97 -0.73
N ASP A 124 -18.27 8.09 -0.48
CA ASP A 124 -19.45 8.53 -1.24
C ASP A 124 -20.56 7.46 -1.43
N GLY A 125 -20.75 6.61 -0.42
CA GLY A 125 -21.77 5.55 -0.47
C GLY A 125 -21.36 4.29 -1.24
N VAL A 126 -20.14 4.21 -1.73
CA VAL A 126 -19.57 3.04 -2.41
C VAL A 126 -18.47 2.42 -1.55
N MET A 127 -18.49 1.10 -1.43
CA MET A 127 -17.43 0.38 -0.68
C MET A 127 -16.21 0.16 -1.57
N TYR A 128 -15.06 0.61 -1.10
CA TYR A 128 -13.76 0.43 -1.74
C TYR A 128 -12.84 -0.41 -0.87
N GLU A 129 -12.11 -1.32 -1.50
CA GLU A 129 -11.12 -2.17 -0.84
C GLU A 129 -9.75 -2.05 -1.53
N GLY A 130 -8.69 -2.18 -0.75
CA GLY A 130 -7.32 -2.31 -1.25
C GLY A 130 -6.93 -1.23 -2.25
N ALA A 131 -6.69 -1.62 -3.50
CA ALA A 131 -6.28 -0.71 -4.58
C ALA A 131 -7.34 0.33 -4.95
N GLY A 132 -8.62 0.07 -4.69
CA GLY A 132 -9.70 1.01 -4.94
C GLY A 132 -9.57 2.29 -4.11
N ILE A 133 -9.14 2.16 -2.85
CA ILE A 133 -8.91 3.31 -1.95
C ILE A 133 -7.78 4.19 -2.50
N THR A 134 -6.68 3.56 -2.92
CA THR A 134 -5.54 4.27 -3.51
C THR A 134 -5.92 4.95 -4.82
N SER A 135 -6.74 4.30 -5.64
CA SER A 135 -7.26 4.87 -6.89
C SER A 135 -8.08 6.12 -6.64
N GLN A 136 -8.94 6.13 -5.62
CA GLN A 136 -9.72 7.30 -5.23
C GLN A 136 -8.83 8.44 -4.70
N ALA A 137 -7.81 8.12 -3.91
CA ALA A 137 -6.84 9.11 -3.46
C ALA A 137 -6.11 9.76 -4.64
N PHE A 138 -5.68 8.99 -5.63
CA PHE A 138 -5.07 9.54 -6.84
C PHE A 138 -6.06 10.36 -7.67
N ALA A 139 -7.32 9.93 -7.77
CA ALA A 139 -8.35 10.63 -8.52
C ALA A 139 -8.60 12.03 -8.01
N GLN A 140 -8.53 12.23 -6.70
CA GLN A 140 -8.72 13.55 -6.09
C GLN A 140 -7.58 14.51 -6.42
N TYR A 141 -6.34 14.04 -6.44
CA TYR A 141 -5.17 14.89 -6.68
C TYR A 141 -4.75 14.95 -8.16
N ILE A 142 -5.04 13.90 -8.93
CA ILE A 142 -4.65 13.78 -10.34
C ILE A 142 -5.85 13.23 -11.14
N PRO A 143 -6.85 14.06 -11.45
CA PRO A 143 -8.09 13.60 -12.09
C PRO A 143 -7.88 12.95 -13.48
N CYS A 144 -6.75 13.19 -14.12
CA CYS A 144 -6.42 12.61 -15.43
C CYS A 144 -6.05 11.11 -15.36
N LEU A 145 -5.66 10.58 -14.21
CA LEU A 145 -5.24 9.17 -14.05
C LEU A 145 -6.42 8.18 -14.02
N LEU A 146 -7.63 8.64 -13.71
CA LEU A 146 -8.84 7.80 -13.68
C LEU A 146 -9.29 7.32 -15.04
N TYR A 147 -8.99 8.07 -16.11
CA TYR A 147 -9.39 7.70 -17.47
C TYR A 147 -8.59 6.53 -18.06
N THR A 148 -7.51 6.11 -17.41
CA THR A 148 -6.63 5.03 -17.88
C THR A 148 -6.79 3.73 -17.09
N SER A 149 -7.60 3.71 -16.04
CA SER A 149 -7.89 2.49 -15.29
C SER A 149 -9.12 1.80 -15.88
N PRO A 150 -9.02 0.54 -16.34
CA PRO A 150 -10.20 -0.21 -16.79
C PRO A 150 -11.19 -0.30 -15.62
N SER A 151 -12.45 0.01 -15.92
CA SER A 151 -13.54 -0.12 -14.95
C SER A 151 -13.63 -1.58 -14.49
N PRO A 152 -13.77 -1.85 -13.18
CA PRO A 152 -13.98 -3.22 -12.71
C PRO A 152 -15.34 -3.81 -13.09
N ARG A 153 -16.06 -3.20 -14.03
CA ARG A 153 -17.41 -3.59 -14.50
C ARG A 153 -17.45 -4.09 -15.94
N ASP A 154 -16.28 -4.19 -16.62
CA ASP A 154 -16.20 -4.79 -17.97
C ASP A 154 -15.70 -6.22 -17.94
#